data_734c46b4fb61826db71445d518f61199
#
_entry.id   734c46b4fb61826db71445d518f61199
#
_cell.length_a   1.000
_cell.length_b   1.000
_cell.length_c   1.000
_cell.angle_alpha   90.00
_cell.angle_beta   90.00
_cell.angle_gamma   90.00
#
_symmetry.space_group_name_H-M   'P 1'
#
loop_
_entity.id
_entity.type
_entity.pdbx_description
1 polymer ?
#
loop_
_entity_poly.entity_id
_entity_poly.type
_entity_poly.pdbx_seq_one_letter_code
_entity_poly.pdbx_strand_id
1 'polypeptide(L)'
;MTTYEKVKRELQNNPKTWLITGVAGFIGSNLLETLLKLNQNVVGLDNFETGFQRNIDQAIECASDALRADNRLLDTASFTFIEGDIRKLEDCQKAMIFYPSISEKEGIPVDYVLHEAALGSVPRSVEDPIKTNMSNIDGFLNMLVAARDAKVKRFIYAASSSTYGDHPDLPKVEEKIGNPLSPYSLTKLVNELYAQVFARTYGFKTIGLRYFNIFGRRQNPNGAYAAVIPKWIDAILKGKTVYINGDGSTSRDFCYV
;
A
#
# COMPACT_ATOMS: atom_id res chain seq x y z
N MET A 1 18.22 -12.20 -18.98
CA MET A 1 17.48 -12.15 -17.70
C MET A 1 17.66 -10.76 -17.11
N THR A 2 16.58 -10.03 -16.91
CA THR A 2 16.59 -8.67 -16.33
C THR A 2 16.92 -8.73 -14.83
N THR A 3 17.30 -7.59 -14.24
CA THR A 3 17.51 -7.50 -12.78
C THR A 3 16.24 -7.89 -12.01
N TYR A 4 15.06 -7.51 -12.49
CA TYR A 4 13.78 -7.87 -11.91
C TYR A 4 13.56 -9.40 -11.87
N GLU A 5 13.84 -10.09 -12.96
CA GLU A 5 13.72 -11.56 -12.99
C GLU A 5 14.72 -12.27 -12.06
N LYS A 6 15.94 -11.72 -11.90
CA LYS A 6 16.92 -12.23 -10.93
C LYS A 6 16.38 -12.11 -9.50
N VAL A 7 15.88 -10.92 -9.14
CA VAL A 7 15.31 -10.67 -7.81
C VAL A 7 14.11 -11.58 -7.53
N LYS A 8 13.21 -11.79 -8.51
CA LYS A 8 12.08 -12.71 -8.36
C LYS A 8 12.54 -14.14 -8.04
N ARG A 9 13.54 -14.65 -8.77
CA ARG A 9 14.10 -15.99 -8.50
C ARG A 9 14.77 -16.08 -7.13
N GLU A 10 15.50 -15.05 -6.73
CA GLU A 10 16.12 -14.97 -5.42
C GLU A 10 15.06 -15.03 -4.31
N LEU A 11 13.99 -14.25 -4.41
CA LEU A 11 12.88 -14.28 -3.47
C LEU A 11 12.20 -15.65 -3.40
N GLN A 12 11.94 -16.29 -4.55
CA GLN A 12 11.35 -17.63 -4.59
C GLN A 12 12.19 -18.69 -3.87
N ASN A 13 13.52 -18.57 -3.93
CA ASN A 13 14.46 -19.52 -3.31
C ASN A 13 14.80 -19.16 -1.86
N ASN A 14 14.57 -17.93 -1.46
CA ASN A 14 14.86 -17.39 -0.12
C ASN A 14 13.65 -16.60 0.40
N PRO A 15 12.59 -17.30 0.84
CA PRO A 15 11.40 -16.64 1.37
C PRO A 15 11.75 -15.68 2.50
N LYS A 16 11.08 -14.53 2.49
CA LYS A 16 11.17 -13.49 3.51
C LYS A 16 9.79 -13.30 4.15
N THR A 17 9.76 -12.64 5.28
CA THR A 17 8.52 -12.30 5.96
C THR A 17 8.20 -10.83 5.73
N TRP A 18 7.03 -10.58 5.18
CA TRP A 18 6.55 -9.25 4.79
C TRP A 18 5.32 -8.86 5.61
N LEU A 19 5.26 -7.61 6.02
CA LEU A 19 4.01 -7.01 6.49
C LEU A 19 3.46 -6.10 5.39
N ILE A 20 2.20 -6.30 5.03
CA ILE A 20 1.43 -5.38 4.19
C ILE A 20 0.35 -4.74 5.05
N THR A 21 0.41 -3.43 5.28
CA THR A 21 -0.71 -2.70 5.87
C THR A 21 -1.62 -2.18 4.76
N GLY A 22 -2.93 -2.10 5.01
CA GLY A 22 -3.90 -1.81 3.96
C GLY A 22 -4.06 -2.96 2.97
N VAL A 23 -3.87 -4.20 3.43
CA VAL A 23 -3.84 -5.42 2.59
C VAL A 23 -5.19 -5.70 1.91
N ALA A 24 -6.30 -5.29 2.51
CA ALA A 24 -7.65 -5.40 1.92
C ALA A 24 -7.96 -4.29 0.91
N GLY A 25 -7.06 -3.31 0.77
CA GLY A 25 -7.16 -2.22 -0.19
C GLY A 25 -6.77 -2.63 -1.61
N PHE A 26 -6.89 -1.68 -2.55
CA PHE A 26 -6.55 -1.87 -3.96
C PHE A 26 -5.09 -2.27 -4.15
N ILE A 27 -4.14 -1.45 -3.71
CA ILE A 27 -2.70 -1.69 -3.91
C ILE A 27 -2.24 -2.87 -3.04
N GLY A 28 -2.60 -2.87 -1.74
CA GLY A 28 -2.18 -3.91 -0.80
C GLY A 28 -2.54 -5.33 -1.24
N SER A 29 -3.74 -5.52 -1.80
CA SER A 29 -4.18 -6.83 -2.29
C SER A 29 -3.44 -7.30 -3.56
N ASN A 30 -2.97 -6.39 -4.41
CA ASN A 30 -2.12 -6.73 -5.56
C ASN A 30 -0.69 -7.08 -5.12
N LEU A 31 -0.17 -6.42 -4.08
CA LEU A 31 1.10 -6.79 -3.45
C LEU A 31 1.00 -8.16 -2.77
N LEU A 32 -0.10 -8.45 -2.05
CA LEU A 32 -0.36 -9.76 -1.46
C LEU A 32 -0.30 -10.87 -2.53
N GLU A 33 -1.07 -10.74 -3.61
CA GLU A 33 -1.06 -11.69 -4.72
C GLU A 33 0.35 -11.94 -5.25
N THR A 34 1.11 -10.86 -5.45
CA THR A 34 2.48 -10.95 -5.99
C THR A 34 3.43 -11.67 -5.05
N LEU A 35 3.39 -11.36 -3.75
CA LEU A 35 4.26 -11.99 -2.76
C LEU A 35 3.93 -13.47 -2.57
N LEU A 36 2.65 -13.84 -2.56
CA LEU A 36 2.23 -15.24 -2.50
C LEU A 36 2.71 -16.05 -3.71
N LYS A 37 2.64 -15.50 -4.93
CA LYS A 37 3.21 -16.12 -6.15
C LYS A 37 4.72 -16.32 -6.05
N LEU A 38 5.41 -15.49 -5.28
CA LEU A 38 6.84 -15.58 -5.03
C LEU A 38 7.20 -16.40 -3.80
N ASN A 39 6.25 -17.18 -3.25
CA ASN A 39 6.47 -18.04 -2.08
C ASN A 39 6.95 -17.29 -0.83
N GLN A 40 6.43 -16.07 -0.59
CA GLN A 40 6.80 -15.27 0.57
C GLN A 40 5.82 -15.48 1.73
N ASN A 41 6.30 -15.31 2.97
CA ASN A 41 5.44 -15.22 4.15
C ASN A 41 4.88 -13.80 4.27
N VAL A 42 3.57 -13.66 4.48
CA VAL A 42 2.90 -12.36 4.53
C VAL A 42 2.03 -12.23 5.76
N VAL A 43 2.23 -11.17 6.52
CA VAL A 43 1.25 -10.64 7.49
C VAL A 43 0.47 -9.55 6.79
N GLY A 44 -0.85 -9.63 6.80
CA GLY A 44 -1.73 -8.57 6.31
C GLY A 44 -2.41 -7.86 7.48
N LEU A 45 -2.33 -6.53 7.54
CA LEU A 45 -3.02 -5.71 8.54
C LEU A 45 -4.01 -4.78 7.83
N ASP A 46 -5.29 -4.83 8.21
CA ASP A 46 -6.34 -3.92 7.69
C ASP A 46 -7.49 -3.82 8.71
N ASN A 47 -8.19 -2.69 8.74
CA ASN A 47 -9.38 -2.48 9.56
C ASN A 47 -10.68 -2.39 8.73
N PHE A 48 -10.60 -2.67 7.44
CA PHE A 48 -11.67 -2.60 6.46
C PHE A 48 -12.36 -1.21 6.33
N GLU A 49 -11.73 -0.14 6.78
CA GLU A 49 -12.26 1.23 6.64
C GLU A 49 -12.56 1.59 5.18
N THR A 50 -11.69 1.17 4.26
CA THR A 50 -11.83 1.37 2.81
C THR A 50 -11.51 0.11 2.00
N GLY A 51 -10.96 -0.90 2.63
CA GLY A 51 -10.68 -2.21 2.07
C GLY A 51 -11.89 -3.15 2.09
N PHE A 52 -11.76 -4.29 1.40
CA PHE A 52 -12.81 -5.29 1.32
C PHE A 52 -12.23 -6.70 1.44
N GLN A 53 -12.87 -7.59 2.21
CA GLN A 53 -12.48 -8.99 2.31
C GLN A 53 -12.34 -9.66 0.95
N ARG A 54 -13.25 -9.38 0.02
CA ARG A 54 -13.20 -9.91 -1.36
C ARG A 54 -11.88 -9.62 -2.09
N ASN A 55 -11.17 -8.55 -1.76
CA ASN A 55 -9.88 -8.23 -2.39
C ASN A 55 -8.79 -9.20 -1.92
N ILE A 56 -8.82 -9.58 -0.64
CA ILE A 56 -7.94 -10.60 -0.06
C ILE A 56 -8.26 -11.96 -0.68
N ASP A 57 -9.52 -12.35 -0.70
CA ASP A 57 -9.97 -13.64 -1.26
C ASP A 57 -9.55 -13.79 -2.73
N GLN A 58 -9.79 -12.77 -3.55
CA GLN A 58 -9.36 -12.75 -4.95
C GLN A 58 -7.83 -12.77 -5.11
N ALA A 59 -7.08 -12.13 -4.21
CA ALA A 59 -5.62 -12.17 -4.27
C ALA A 59 -5.08 -13.58 -4.03
N ILE A 60 -5.64 -14.28 -3.05
CA ILE A 60 -5.30 -15.68 -2.72
C ILE A 60 -5.70 -16.62 -3.87
N GLU A 61 -6.91 -16.49 -4.40
CA GLU A 61 -7.41 -17.28 -5.53
C GLU A 61 -6.51 -17.10 -6.76
N CYS A 62 -6.25 -15.85 -7.18
CA CYS A 62 -5.37 -15.55 -8.32
C CYS A 62 -3.94 -16.05 -8.12
N ALA A 63 -3.42 -16.01 -6.88
CA ALA A 63 -2.11 -16.56 -6.58
C ALA A 63 -2.11 -18.10 -6.69
N SER A 64 -3.13 -18.76 -6.15
CA SER A 64 -3.31 -20.20 -6.21
C SER A 64 -3.41 -20.71 -7.66
N ASP A 65 -4.22 -20.04 -8.48
CA ASP A 65 -4.42 -20.43 -9.90
C ASP A 65 -3.12 -20.25 -10.70
N ALA A 66 -2.41 -19.15 -10.50
CA ALA A 66 -1.13 -18.93 -11.16
C ALA A 66 -0.08 -19.97 -10.78
N LEU A 67 -0.02 -20.36 -9.49
CA LEU A 67 0.90 -21.39 -9.03
C LEU A 67 0.54 -22.78 -9.57
N ARG A 68 -0.77 -23.12 -9.63
CA ARG A 68 -1.23 -24.38 -10.24
C ARG A 68 -0.87 -24.47 -11.72
N ALA A 69 -0.96 -23.37 -12.47
CA ALA A 69 -0.54 -23.32 -13.88
C ALA A 69 0.97 -23.63 -14.05
N ASP A 70 1.76 -23.32 -13.03
CA ASP A 70 3.21 -23.63 -12.96
C ASP A 70 3.50 -24.99 -12.27
N ASN A 71 2.50 -25.85 -12.05
CA ASN A 71 2.59 -27.11 -11.31
C ASN A 71 3.11 -26.93 -9.86
N ARG A 72 2.75 -25.82 -9.22
CA ARG A 72 3.08 -25.49 -7.84
C ARG A 72 1.80 -25.36 -7.01
N LEU A 73 1.92 -25.49 -5.70
CA LEU A 73 0.80 -25.28 -4.77
C LEU A 73 1.08 -24.04 -3.91
N LEU A 74 0.02 -23.28 -3.62
CA LEU A 74 0.07 -22.22 -2.64
C LEU A 74 0.11 -22.88 -1.24
N ASP A 75 1.11 -22.51 -0.46
CA ASP A 75 1.10 -22.80 0.98
C ASP A 75 0.14 -21.81 1.66
N THR A 76 -1.00 -22.31 2.11
CA THR A 76 -2.01 -21.49 2.80
C THR A 76 -1.52 -20.97 4.16
N ALA A 77 -0.51 -21.61 4.76
CA ALA A 77 0.12 -21.15 5.98
C ALA A 77 1.04 -19.95 5.76
N SER A 78 1.35 -19.58 4.51
CA SER A 78 2.19 -18.42 4.19
C SER A 78 1.51 -17.06 4.35
N PHE A 79 0.22 -17.01 4.68
CA PHE A 79 -0.51 -15.76 4.89
C PHE A 79 -1.27 -15.77 6.21
N THR A 80 -1.03 -14.75 7.03
CA THR A 80 -1.77 -14.46 8.26
C THR A 80 -2.45 -13.09 8.14
N PHE A 81 -3.76 -13.03 8.36
CA PHE A 81 -4.52 -11.78 8.41
C PHE A 81 -4.74 -11.34 9.85
N ILE A 82 -4.51 -10.06 10.11
CA ILE A 82 -4.80 -9.38 11.38
C ILE A 82 -5.80 -8.26 11.08
N GLU A 83 -7.02 -8.39 11.62
CA GLU A 83 -7.93 -7.27 11.66
C GLU A 83 -7.48 -6.31 12.76
N GLY A 84 -7.02 -5.12 12.37
CA GLY A 84 -6.45 -4.15 13.30
C GLY A 84 -6.27 -2.77 12.67
N ASP A 85 -5.99 -1.80 13.50
CA ASP A 85 -5.95 -0.39 13.13
C ASP A 85 -4.57 0.22 13.39
N ILE A 86 -3.97 0.81 12.36
CA ILE A 86 -2.65 1.46 12.48
C ILE A 86 -2.65 2.63 13.48
N ARG A 87 -3.81 3.21 13.80
CA ARG A 87 -3.97 4.24 14.84
C ARG A 87 -3.73 3.68 16.25
N LYS A 88 -3.69 2.37 16.42
CA LYS A 88 -3.40 1.65 17.67
C LYS A 88 -2.01 1.04 17.59
N LEU A 89 -1.11 1.51 18.44
CA LEU A 89 0.29 1.03 18.43
C LEU A 89 0.37 -0.48 18.69
N GLU A 90 -0.50 -1.01 19.55
CA GLU A 90 -0.54 -2.43 19.90
C GLU A 90 -0.86 -3.31 18.68
N ASP A 91 -1.76 -2.87 17.80
CA ASP A 91 -2.09 -3.60 16.57
C ASP A 91 -0.90 -3.56 15.59
N CYS A 92 -0.20 -2.43 15.50
CA CYS A 92 1.03 -2.31 14.72
C CYS A 92 2.12 -3.25 15.24
N GLN A 93 2.30 -3.33 16.57
CA GLN A 93 3.29 -4.22 17.19
C GLN A 93 2.98 -5.69 16.97
N LYS A 94 1.71 -6.11 17.12
CA LYS A 94 1.27 -7.49 16.84
C LYS A 94 1.57 -7.90 15.40
N ALA A 95 1.42 -6.97 14.44
CA ALA A 95 1.66 -7.24 13.03
C ALA A 95 3.15 -7.44 12.67
N MET A 96 4.09 -7.16 13.58
CA MET A 96 5.52 -7.36 13.33
C MET A 96 6.00 -8.80 13.47
N ILE A 97 5.10 -9.74 13.75
CA ILE A 97 5.42 -11.17 13.92
C ILE A 97 4.46 -11.99 13.08
N PHE A 98 5.02 -12.88 12.28
CA PHE A 98 4.28 -13.86 11.49
C PHE A 98 4.20 -15.19 12.22
N TYR A 99 3.00 -15.76 12.28
CA TYR A 99 2.75 -17.09 12.84
C TYR A 99 2.20 -18.02 11.74
N PRO A 100 2.98 -19.00 11.25
CA PRO A 100 2.52 -19.92 10.19
C PRO A 100 1.32 -20.77 10.63
N SER A 101 1.19 -21.03 11.93
CA SER A 101 0.09 -21.78 12.54
C SER A 101 -0.26 -21.21 13.91
N ILE A 102 -1.55 -21.27 14.26
CA ILE A 102 -2.05 -20.87 15.60
C ILE A 102 -1.41 -21.68 16.73
N SER A 103 -0.91 -22.89 16.42
CA SER A 103 -0.24 -23.77 17.38
C SER A 103 1.23 -23.46 17.59
N GLU A 104 1.86 -22.65 16.73
CA GLU A 104 3.26 -22.29 16.86
C GLU A 104 3.45 -21.20 17.92
N LYS A 105 4.33 -21.51 18.89
CA LYS A 105 4.66 -20.59 20.00
C LYS A 105 5.74 -19.58 19.61
N GLU A 106 6.57 -19.89 18.62
CA GLU A 106 7.63 -19.01 18.16
C GLU A 106 7.22 -18.39 16.83
N GLY A 107 7.04 -17.07 16.84
CA GLY A 107 6.73 -16.32 15.64
C GLY A 107 8.00 -15.93 14.87
N ILE A 108 7.85 -15.71 13.57
CA ILE A 108 8.91 -15.27 12.68
C ILE A 108 8.86 -13.75 12.57
N PRO A 109 9.94 -13.01 12.91
CA PRO A 109 9.95 -11.56 12.78
C PRO A 109 9.77 -11.11 11.32
N VAL A 110 9.06 -9.99 11.12
CA VAL A 110 8.92 -9.34 9.83
C VAL A 110 10.27 -8.79 9.34
N ASP A 111 10.66 -9.13 8.12
CA ASP A 111 11.85 -8.59 7.46
C ASP A 111 11.61 -7.23 6.81
N TYR A 112 10.45 -7.08 6.16
CA TYR A 112 10.11 -5.93 5.33
C TYR A 112 8.68 -5.47 5.54
N VAL A 113 8.46 -4.16 5.55
CA VAL A 113 7.12 -3.56 5.61
C VAL A 113 6.79 -2.87 4.29
N LEU A 114 5.60 -3.15 3.75
CA LEU A 114 4.95 -2.43 2.67
C LEU A 114 3.75 -1.70 3.27
N HIS A 115 3.91 -0.40 3.53
CA HIS A 115 2.91 0.39 4.22
C HIS A 115 2.02 1.13 3.23
N GLU A 116 0.84 0.53 2.95
CA GLU A 116 -0.17 1.07 2.03
C GLU A 116 -1.41 1.62 2.78
N ALA A 117 -1.55 1.32 4.08
CA ALA A 117 -2.68 1.78 4.89
C ALA A 117 -2.68 3.30 5.02
N ALA A 118 -3.71 3.93 4.48
CA ALA A 118 -3.95 5.36 4.58
C ALA A 118 -5.37 5.70 4.11
N LEU A 119 -5.88 6.86 4.51
CA LEU A 119 -7.07 7.45 3.90
C LEU A 119 -6.66 8.30 2.70
N GLY A 120 -6.70 7.69 1.50
CA GLY A 120 -6.26 8.29 0.25
C GLY A 120 -7.39 9.01 -0.49
N SER A 121 -7.64 10.28 -0.20
CA SER A 121 -8.58 11.09 -0.97
C SER A 121 -8.44 12.57 -0.58
N VAL A 122 -8.20 13.43 -1.56
CA VAL A 122 -8.18 14.88 -1.35
C VAL A 122 -9.56 15.39 -0.87
N PRO A 123 -10.70 15.09 -1.54
CA PRO A 123 -12.00 15.55 -1.06
C PRO A 123 -12.33 15.07 0.35
N ARG A 124 -12.09 13.80 0.67
CA ARG A 124 -12.29 13.26 2.05
C ARG A 124 -11.47 14.03 3.07
N SER A 125 -10.23 14.36 2.76
CA SER A 125 -9.37 15.09 3.68
C SER A 125 -9.83 16.53 3.94
N VAL A 126 -10.56 17.13 3.00
CA VAL A 126 -11.20 18.44 3.18
C VAL A 126 -12.46 18.31 4.06
N GLU A 127 -13.24 17.26 3.86
CA GLU A 127 -14.46 17.00 4.66
C GLU A 127 -14.13 16.59 6.11
N ASP A 128 -13.14 15.72 6.29
CA ASP A 128 -12.73 15.23 7.61
C ASP A 128 -11.19 15.21 7.74
N PRO A 129 -10.59 16.38 7.99
CA PRO A 129 -9.14 16.49 8.12
C PRO A 129 -8.62 15.81 9.41
N ILE A 130 -9.41 15.76 10.48
CA ILE A 130 -9.00 15.14 11.75
C ILE A 130 -8.82 13.62 11.56
N LYS A 131 -9.82 12.96 11.00
CA LYS A 131 -9.76 11.52 10.73
C LYS A 131 -8.62 11.18 9.75
N THR A 132 -8.43 12.02 8.74
CA THR A 132 -7.32 11.89 7.78
C THR A 132 -5.96 12.00 8.48
N ASN A 133 -5.80 12.97 9.40
CA ASN A 133 -4.59 13.15 10.19
C ASN A 133 -4.32 11.92 11.06
N MET A 134 -5.30 11.49 11.84
CA MET A 134 -5.18 10.33 12.73
C MET A 134 -4.73 9.06 11.99
N SER A 135 -5.29 8.81 10.81
CA SER A 135 -4.88 7.67 9.99
C SER A 135 -3.50 7.86 9.36
N ASN A 136 -3.28 9.00 8.70
CA ASN A 136 -2.14 9.16 7.82
C ASN A 136 -0.88 9.67 8.54
N ILE A 137 -1.02 10.36 9.66
CA ILE A 137 0.13 10.85 10.45
C ILE A 137 0.33 9.99 11.68
N ASP A 138 -0.65 9.90 12.58
CA ASP A 138 -0.49 9.14 13.81
C ASP A 138 -0.31 7.66 13.51
N GLY A 139 -1.13 7.11 12.60
CA GLY A 139 -0.99 5.73 12.15
C GLY A 139 0.35 5.43 11.48
N PHE A 140 0.85 6.35 10.65
CA PHE A 140 2.17 6.22 10.04
C PHE A 140 3.29 6.23 11.08
N LEU A 141 3.20 7.11 12.06
CA LEU A 141 4.19 7.20 13.15
C LEU A 141 4.19 5.94 14.00
N ASN A 142 3.02 5.40 14.36
CA ASN A 142 2.89 4.13 15.06
C ASN A 142 3.57 2.99 14.30
N MET A 143 3.37 2.92 12.99
CA MET A 143 4.00 1.92 12.13
C MET A 143 5.51 2.09 12.05
N LEU A 144 6.02 3.33 11.96
CA LEU A 144 7.48 3.59 12.00
C LEU A 144 8.09 3.14 13.33
N VAL A 145 7.44 3.45 14.45
CA VAL A 145 7.88 3.05 15.81
C VAL A 145 7.90 1.52 15.92
N ALA A 146 6.79 0.86 15.60
CA ALA A 146 6.69 -0.60 15.68
C ALA A 146 7.73 -1.30 14.79
N ALA A 147 7.92 -0.82 13.55
CA ALA A 147 8.90 -1.40 12.63
C ALA A 147 10.35 -1.16 13.05
N ARG A 148 10.67 0.02 13.61
CA ARG A 148 11.99 0.31 14.20
C ARG A 148 12.29 -0.64 15.35
N ASP A 149 11.35 -0.79 16.28
CA ASP A 149 11.53 -1.58 17.51
C ASP A 149 11.63 -3.08 17.19
N ALA A 150 10.90 -3.55 16.16
CA ALA A 150 11.02 -4.90 15.61
C ALA A 150 12.29 -5.10 14.76
N LYS A 151 13.11 -4.07 14.54
CA LYS A 151 14.35 -4.11 13.74
C LYS A 151 14.13 -4.55 12.29
N VAL A 152 13.01 -4.13 11.70
CA VAL A 152 12.68 -4.39 10.30
C VAL A 152 13.80 -3.90 9.39
N LYS A 153 14.19 -4.71 8.41
CA LYS A 153 15.34 -4.42 7.52
C LYS A 153 15.08 -3.22 6.60
N ARG A 154 13.83 -3.04 6.15
CA ARG A 154 13.41 -1.94 5.29
C ARG A 154 11.92 -1.66 5.46
N PHE A 155 11.58 -0.38 5.52
CA PHE A 155 10.21 0.12 5.55
C PHE A 155 9.93 0.89 4.25
N ILE A 156 9.08 0.33 3.40
CA ILE A 156 8.65 0.92 2.13
C ILE A 156 7.23 1.46 2.34
N TYR A 157 6.95 2.68 1.89
CA TYR A 157 5.64 3.28 2.11
C TYR A 157 5.12 4.07 0.91
N ALA A 158 3.79 4.10 0.80
CA ALA A 158 3.07 4.93 -0.15
C ALA A 158 3.17 6.41 0.22
N ALA A 159 4.14 7.11 -0.35
CA ALA A 159 4.11 8.56 -0.49
C ALA A 159 3.11 8.95 -1.60
N SER A 160 3.12 10.18 -2.08
CA SER A 160 2.14 10.62 -3.06
C SER A 160 2.70 11.70 -3.97
N SER A 161 2.31 11.66 -5.24
CA SER A 161 2.56 12.78 -6.17
C SER A 161 1.90 14.10 -5.73
N SER A 162 0.92 14.03 -4.81
CA SER A 162 0.33 15.23 -4.23
C SER A 162 1.30 16.08 -3.41
N THR A 163 2.45 15.50 -2.98
CA THR A 163 3.51 16.25 -2.29
C THR A 163 4.22 17.25 -3.18
N TYR A 164 4.13 17.12 -4.51
CA TYR A 164 4.64 18.14 -5.43
C TYR A 164 3.87 19.47 -5.33
N GLY A 165 2.63 19.44 -4.81
CA GLY A 165 1.84 20.63 -4.52
C GLY A 165 1.65 21.54 -5.72
N ASP A 166 1.88 22.84 -5.52
CA ASP A 166 1.75 23.90 -6.53
C ASP A 166 3.02 24.12 -7.39
N HIS A 167 4.05 23.25 -7.26
CA HIS A 167 5.27 23.39 -8.05
C HIS A 167 4.96 23.34 -9.56
N PRO A 168 5.36 24.34 -10.37
CA PRO A 168 4.92 24.46 -11.76
C PRO A 168 5.68 23.55 -12.74
N ASP A 169 6.95 23.22 -12.46
CA ASP A 169 7.84 22.57 -13.44
C ASP A 169 7.35 21.16 -13.81
N LEU A 170 7.57 20.80 -15.07
CA LEU A 170 7.42 19.46 -15.63
C LEU A 170 8.72 19.08 -16.39
N PRO A 171 9.14 17.81 -16.33
CA PRO A 171 8.61 16.73 -15.49
C PRO A 171 8.82 17.00 -14.00
N LYS A 172 8.00 16.37 -13.14
CA LYS A 172 8.21 16.41 -11.70
C LYS A 172 9.47 15.61 -11.35
N VAL A 173 10.30 16.17 -10.46
CA VAL A 173 11.52 15.54 -9.94
C VAL A 173 11.49 15.58 -8.41
N GLU A 174 12.12 14.60 -7.77
CA GLU A 174 11.97 14.36 -6.34
C GLU A 174 12.48 15.51 -5.46
N GLU A 175 13.50 16.22 -5.92
CA GLU A 175 14.16 17.32 -5.19
C GLU A 175 13.34 18.61 -5.16
N LYS A 176 12.33 18.74 -6.05
CA LYS A 176 11.57 19.98 -6.20
C LYS A 176 10.12 19.77 -5.84
N ILE A 177 9.69 20.32 -4.71
CA ILE A 177 8.30 20.32 -4.28
C ILE A 177 7.82 21.76 -4.04
N GLY A 178 6.51 21.97 -4.20
CA GLY A 178 5.84 23.20 -3.85
C GLY A 178 5.10 23.10 -2.50
N ASN A 179 4.08 23.91 -2.33
CA ASN A 179 3.26 23.90 -1.13
C ASN A 179 2.14 22.87 -1.24
N PRO A 180 1.84 22.11 -0.18
CA PRO A 180 0.70 21.19 -0.16
C PRO A 180 -0.63 21.92 -0.44
N LEU A 181 -1.46 21.36 -1.31
CA LEU A 181 -2.74 21.96 -1.71
C LEU A 181 -3.96 21.37 -1.00
N SER A 182 -3.76 20.43 -0.08
CA SER A 182 -4.85 19.81 0.67
C SER A 182 -4.34 19.20 1.98
N PRO A 183 -5.24 18.93 2.97
CA PRO A 183 -4.87 18.18 4.16
C PRO A 183 -4.24 16.82 3.84
N TYR A 184 -4.77 16.09 2.85
CA TYR A 184 -4.15 14.83 2.39
C TYR A 184 -2.70 15.02 1.91
N SER A 185 -2.47 16.03 1.05
CA SER A 185 -1.13 16.34 0.55
C SER A 185 -0.16 16.66 1.69
N LEU A 186 -0.62 17.45 2.68
CA LEU A 186 0.15 17.76 3.88
C LEU A 186 0.51 16.48 4.66
N THR A 187 -0.47 15.57 4.89
CA THR A 187 -0.17 14.32 5.62
C THR A 187 0.90 13.49 4.92
N LYS A 188 0.90 13.44 3.59
CA LYS A 188 1.92 12.69 2.83
C LYS A 188 3.29 13.35 2.89
N LEU A 189 3.37 14.68 2.87
CA LEU A 189 4.62 15.40 3.09
C LEU A 189 5.16 15.15 4.51
N VAL A 190 4.30 15.17 5.53
CA VAL A 190 4.69 14.88 6.92
C VAL A 190 5.23 13.45 7.05
N ASN A 191 4.68 12.47 6.34
CA ASN A 191 5.23 11.11 6.33
C ASN A 191 6.69 11.10 5.81
N GLU A 192 6.99 11.82 4.73
CA GLU A 192 8.35 11.92 4.20
C GLU A 192 9.31 12.58 5.22
N LEU A 193 8.86 13.64 5.91
CA LEU A 193 9.65 14.30 6.94
C LEU A 193 9.93 13.37 8.14
N TYR A 194 8.93 12.63 8.63
CA TYR A 194 9.13 11.63 9.69
C TYR A 194 10.11 10.54 9.25
N ALA A 195 9.96 10.00 8.04
CA ALA A 195 10.86 9.00 7.52
C ALA A 195 12.32 9.49 7.46
N GLN A 196 12.55 10.74 7.04
CA GLN A 196 13.87 11.37 7.03
C GLN A 196 14.45 11.55 8.45
N VAL A 197 13.62 11.96 9.41
CA VAL A 197 14.03 12.11 10.81
C VAL A 197 14.39 10.74 11.40
N PHE A 198 13.58 9.71 11.17
CA PHE A 198 13.86 8.35 11.64
C PHE A 198 15.16 7.79 11.05
N ALA A 199 15.42 8.06 9.77
CA ALA A 199 16.68 7.66 9.13
C ALA A 199 17.89 8.32 9.80
N ARG A 200 17.82 9.62 10.09
CA ARG A 200 18.93 10.38 10.70
C ARG A 200 19.12 10.06 12.19
N THR A 201 18.01 9.91 12.93
CA THR A 201 18.06 9.75 14.40
C THR A 201 18.31 8.30 14.80
N TYR A 202 17.72 7.35 14.10
CA TYR A 202 17.73 5.93 14.47
C TYR A 202 18.48 5.04 13.47
N GLY A 203 18.99 5.58 12.36
CA GLY A 203 19.56 4.79 11.26
C GLY A 203 18.52 3.90 10.56
N PHE A 204 17.22 4.17 10.75
CA PHE A 204 16.14 3.35 10.25
C PHE A 204 15.95 3.54 8.73
N LYS A 205 16.04 2.47 7.97
CA LYS A 205 16.05 2.52 6.49
C LYS A 205 14.64 2.53 5.92
N THR A 206 14.25 3.64 5.33
CA THR A 206 12.94 3.83 4.69
C THR A 206 13.06 4.11 3.20
N ILE A 207 12.00 3.82 2.43
CA ILE A 207 11.85 4.20 1.03
C ILE A 207 10.41 4.70 0.85
N GLY A 208 10.23 5.98 0.51
CA GLY A 208 8.94 6.54 0.14
C GLY A 208 8.80 6.57 -1.38
N LEU A 209 7.70 6.02 -1.90
CA LEU A 209 7.39 6.03 -3.32
C LEU A 209 6.25 7.00 -3.58
N ARG A 210 6.51 8.10 -4.27
CA ARG A 210 5.49 9.09 -4.65
C ARG A 210 4.63 8.55 -5.78
N TYR A 211 3.62 7.75 -5.43
CA TYR A 211 2.69 7.20 -6.42
C TYR A 211 1.96 8.32 -7.16
N PHE A 212 1.90 8.19 -8.49
CA PHE A 212 1.03 8.98 -9.35
C PHE A 212 -0.35 8.34 -9.43
N ASN A 213 -0.99 8.32 -10.60
CA ASN A 213 -2.36 7.80 -10.73
C ASN A 213 -2.31 6.29 -10.98
N ILE A 214 -2.23 5.52 -9.90
CA ILE A 214 -2.25 4.05 -10.00
C ILE A 214 -3.65 3.59 -10.39
N PHE A 215 -3.74 2.63 -11.31
CA PHE A 215 -5.00 1.99 -11.70
C PHE A 215 -4.81 0.48 -11.87
N GLY A 216 -5.90 -0.29 -11.83
CA GLY A 216 -5.83 -1.72 -12.07
C GLY A 216 -6.90 -2.55 -11.37
N ARG A 217 -6.66 -3.85 -11.30
CA ARG A 217 -7.58 -4.82 -10.70
C ARG A 217 -7.86 -4.50 -9.23
N ARG A 218 -9.08 -4.79 -8.78
CA ARG A 218 -9.57 -4.56 -7.41
C ARG A 218 -9.69 -3.08 -7.00
N GLN A 219 -9.53 -2.15 -7.95
CA GLN A 219 -9.83 -0.75 -7.70
C GLN A 219 -11.35 -0.53 -7.71
N ASN A 220 -11.89 0.06 -6.63
CA ASN A 220 -13.33 0.23 -6.46
C ASN A 220 -13.87 1.37 -7.35
N PRO A 221 -14.80 1.09 -8.29
CA PRO A 221 -15.43 2.12 -9.12
C PRO A 221 -16.53 2.91 -8.41
N ASN A 222 -17.07 2.39 -7.29
CA ASN A 222 -18.29 2.88 -6.64
C ASN A 222 -18.05 3.80 -5.43
N GLY A 223 -16.80 4.10 -5.09
CA GLY A 223 -16.50 5.04 -4.02
C GLY A 223 -16.89 6.47 -4.37
N ALA A 224 -17.34 7.27 -3.40
CA ALA A 224 -17.64 8.71 -3.60
C ALA A 224 -16.46 9.45 -4.26
N TYR A 225 -15.24 8.98 -4.00
CA TYR A 225 -13.98 9.52 -4.52
C TYR A 225 -13.25 8.56 -5.46
N ALA A 226 -14.00 7.68 -6.16
CA ALA A 226 -13.40 6.73 -7.08
C ALA A 226 -12.66 7.44 -8.23
N ALA A 227 -11.50 6.89 -8.60
CA ALA A 227 -10.65 7.41 -9.66
C ALA A 227 -11.33 7.34 -11.04
N VAL A 228 -10.85 8.12 -12.00
CA VAL A 228 -11.46 8.27 -13.32
C VAL A 228 -11.50 6.95 -14.09
N ILE A 229 -10.41 6.20 -14.14
CA ILE A 229 -10.33 4.95 -14.93
C ILE A 229 -11.36 3.90 -14.47
N PRO A 230 -11.44 3.48 -13.19
CA PRO A 230 -12.44 2.50 -12.78
C PRO A 230 -13.87 3.02 -12.94
N LYS A 231 -14.13 4.32 -12.74
CA LYS A 231 -15.45 4.91 -13.00
C LYS A 231 -15.87 4.82 -14.48
N TRP A 232 -14.96 5.13 -15.38
CA TRP A 232 -15.25 5.09 -16.81
C TRP A 232 -15.43 3.66 -17.31
N ILE A 233 -14.59 2.72 -16.86
CA ILE A 233 -14.75 1.30 -17.18
C ILE A 233 -16.12 0.80 -16.72
N ASP A 234 -16.51 1.06 -15.48
CA ASP A 234 -17.81 0.65 -14.93
C ASP A 234 -18.99 1.27 -15.72
N ALA A 235 -18.89 2.57 -16.07
CA ALA A 235 -19.90 3.25 -16.85
C ALA A 235 -20.02 2.66 -18.26
N ILE A 236 -18.92 2.42 -18.96
CA ILE A 236 -18.90 1.84 -20.29
C ILE A 236 -19.49 0.43 -20.28
N LEU A 237 -19.08 -0.42 -19.32
CA LEU A 237 -19.61 -1.78 -19.19
C LEU A 237 -21.12 -1.82 -18.91
N LYS A 238 -21.66 -0.78 -18.27
CA LYS A 238 -23.09 -0.63 -17.96
C LYS A 238 -23.86 0.16 -19.03
N GLY A 239 -23.24 0.52 -20.15
CA GLY A 239 -23.84 1.36 -21.18
C GLY A 239 -24.22 2.77 -20.72
N LYS A 240 -23.55 3.30 -19.68
CA LYS A 240 -23.79 4.63 -19.14
C LYS A 240 -22.84 5.65 -19.75
N THR A 241 -23.27 6.92 -19.75
CA THR A 241 -22.47 8.04 -20.23
C THR A 241 -21.25 8.25 -19.33
N VAL A 242 -20.08 8.44 -19.93
CA VAL A 242 -18.88 8.92 -19.25
C VAL A 242 -18.81 10.44 -19.33
N TYR A 243 -18.34 11.07 -18.25
CA TYR A 243 -18.22 12.53 -18.18
C TYR A 243 -16.75 12.92 -18.13
N ILE A 244 -16.39 13.91 -18.95
CA ILE A 244 -15.08 14.55 -18.92
C ILE A 244 -15.26 15.89 -18.20
N ASN A 245 -14.50 16.11 -17.14
CA ASN A 245 -14.52 17.39 -16.42
C ASN A 245 -13.66 18.41 -17.16
N GLY A 246 -14.19 19.63 -17.34
CA GLY A 246 -13.54 20.69 -18.10
C GLY A 246 -13.60 20.47 -19.61
N ASP A 247 -12.59 20.92 -20.33
CA ASP A 247 -12.48 20.91 -21.79
C ASP A 247 -11.76 19.66 -22.35
N GLY A 248 -11.34 18.73 -21.48
CA GLY A 248 -10.59 17.53 -21.86
C GLY A 248 -9.10 17.76 -22.12
N SER A 249 -8.58 18.95 -21.95
CA SER A 249 -7.14 19.25 -22.15
C SER A 249 -6.23 18.72 -21.04
N THR A 250 -6.80 18.37 -19.88
CA THR A 250 -6.03 17.89 -18.72
C THR A 250 -5.46 16.48 -18.98
N SER A 251 -4.15 16.35 -18.85
CA SER A 251 -3.46 15.04 -18.91
C SER A 251 -2.95 14.58 -17.54
N ARG A 252 -2.75 13.28 -17.39
CA ARG A 252 -2.18 12.65 -16.19
C ARG A 252 -1.34 11.45 -16.57
N ASP A 253 -0.28 11.19 -15.81
CA ASP A 253 0.46 9.93 -15.89
C ASP A 253 -0.27 8.85 -15.11
N PHE A 254 -0.53 7.74 -15.77
CA PHE A 254 -1.16 6.56 -15.18
C PHE A 254 -0.19 5.40 -15.11
N CYS A 255 -0.16 4.71 -13.97
CA CYS A 255 0.65 3.53 -13.76
C CYS A 255 -0.25 2.34 -13.42
N TYR A 256 -0.07 1.22 -14.14
CA TYR A 256 -0.78 -0.02 -13.81
C TYR A 256 -0.17 -0.64 -12.53
N VAL A 257 -1.04 -1.16 -11.65
CA VAL A 257 -0.68 -1.76 -10.35
C VAL A 257 0.20 -3.01 -10.49
#